data_06efea88717c2443fa8619334625adbb
#
_entry.id   06efea88717c2443fa8619334625adbb
#
_cell.length_a   1.000
_cell.length_b   1.000
_cell.length_c   1.000
_cell.angle_alpha   90.00
_cell.angle_beta   90.00
_cell.angle_gamma   90.00
#
_symmetry.space_group_name_H-M   'P 1'
#
loop_
_entity.id
_entity.type
_entity.pdbx_description
1 polymer ?
#
loop_
_entity_poly.entity_id
_entity_poly.type
_entity_poly.pdbx_seq_one_letter_code
_entity_poly.pdbx_strand_id
1 'polypeptide(L)'
;MWCRPISSSACRSWRLHRVHQLASTARRAAQCSFSTAQVSAARSSKMDDGASNYGRWTREALIKRIRDLEHELHAKDQPGALVQTPVAATSPLEGGEGDAKTEAESRGGKKKKASRSIDPSKYATRLVALKLAYLGKNYGGFEYQAHGSVPTIEEELWKAMVKACLIFPEKPEEVNWDPWEYSKCGRTDRGVSAFGQVISLRVRSNRPLPKEPEENSTAAGSDETTAQDPEESETPKRREFDDVVDELSYPRLLNRILPPDIRVLAWCPTTPAEFSARHHCRERQYRYFFTQPAYSPLPQSLEDPKGRTTNTKKPKDGWLDIEAMRTAAKKYEGLHDFRNFCKIDGTKQNQSFERRMFESDIVEVSGVETALPHLLNEEFQPSSLSPATTTSTRENFPKVYYFHVRGSAFLWHQIRCMVAVLFAVGQGLEDPSIIDRLLDVTSEPRRPSYVLANETPLVLWNCLFPRDLDDPTRTDGMEWVYVGEDSALNAHGASGLVGHMWEQWRERKMDELLAAQLLGIVATQADLSRRLNPKAPRYAPASLKAFEGGNRERSVGKYVPMLKKPRLASPSEAYDKEAKKKGFENAAHMQAVVAQRKAEAEAAASEEVEQAVKNGSVEGKA
;
A
#
# COMPACT_ATOMS: atom_id res chain seq x y z
N MET A 1 21.87 1.52 -66.09
CA MET A 1 20.53 1.58 -66.71
C MET A 1 19.59 2.17 -65.64
N TRP A 2 19.44 3.41 -65.71
CA TRP A 2 18.34 4.31 -65.96
C TRP A 2 16.98 3.87 -65.33
N CYS A 3 16.54 4.51 -64.24
CA CYS A 3 15.16 4.82 -63.96
C CYS A 3 15.04 6.25 -63.43
N ARG A 4 14.25 7.04 -64.13
CA ARG A 4 13.98 8.47 -63.94
C ARG A 4 13.06 8.74 -62.76
N PRO A 5 13.13 9.93 -62.12
CA PRO A 5 12.23 10.35 -61.04
C PRO A 5 10.85 10.79 -61.57
N ILE A 6 9.79 10.36 -60.91
CA ILE A 6 8.42 10.77 -61.17
C ILE A 6 8.15 12.13 -60.53
N SER A 7 7.59 13.04 -61.29
CA SER A 7 7.40 14.47 -61.01
C SER A 7 6.44 14.78 -59.87
N SER A 8 6.77 15.82 -59.11
CA SER A 8 6.16 16.33 -57.89
C SER A 8 4.84 17.11 -58.05
N SER A 9 4.01 16.86 -59.07
CA SER A 9 2.78 17.64 -59.28
C SER A 9 1.48 17.02 -58.69
N ALA A 10 1.45 15.72 -58.41
CA ALA A 10 0.26 15.03 -57.86
C ALA A 10 0.04 15.18 -56.34
N CYS A 11 1.07 15.63 -55.61
CA CYS A 11 0.99 15.70 -54.12
C CYS A 11 0.45 17.03 -53.59
N ARG A 12 0.22 18.06 -54.45
CA ARG A 12 -0.32 19.38 -54.02
C ARG A 12 -1.84 19.49 -54.03
N SER A 13 -2.54 18.70 -54.84
CA SER A 13 -4.01 18.77 -54.91
C SER A 13 -4.71 18.09 -53.74
N TRP A 14 -4.10 17.10 -53.12
CA TRP A 14 -4.69 16.38 -51.98
C TRP A 14 -4.62 17.13 -50.65
N ARG A 15 -3.69 18.06 -50.48
CA ARG A 15 -3.60 18.88 -49.26
C ARG A 15 -4.60 20.03 -49.21
N LEU A 16 -5.01 20.56 -50.36
CA LEU A 16 -5.97 21.69 -50.42
C LEU A 16 -7.44 21.24 -50.20
N HIS A 17 -7.77 19.99 -50.60
CA HIS A 17 -9.14 19.50 -50.41
C HIS A 17 -9.46 19.16 -48.93
N ARG A 18 -8.47 18.75 -48.14
CA ARG A 18 -8.65 18.41 -46.72
C ARG A 18 -8.76 19.67 -45.84
N VAL A 19 -8.12 20.76 -46.22
CA VAL A 19 -8.20 22.03 -45.47
C VAL A 19 -9.55 22.69 -45.65
N HIS A 20 -10.19 22.57 -46.84
CA HIS A 20 -11.54 23.11 -47.08
C HIS A 20 -12.66 22.32 -46.37
N GLN A 21 -12.54 21.03 -46.15
CA GLN A 21 -13.52 20.27 -45.41
C GLN A 21 -13.47 20.54 -43.90
N LEU A 22 -12.28 20.78 -43.31
CA LEU A 22 -12.14 21.16 -41.89
C LEU A 22 -12.61 22.58 -41.59
N ALA A 23 -12.48 23.52 -42.56
CA ALA A 23 -12.97 24.86 -42.39
C ALA A 23 -14.51 24.98 -42.48
N SER A 24 -15.18 24.09 -43.19
CA SER A 24 -16.64 24.02 -43.27
C SER A 24 -17.32 23.44 -42.02
N THR A 25 -16.66 22.48 -41.37
CA THR A 25 -17.12 21.90 -40.08
C THR A 25 -16.94 22.86 -38.92
N ALA A 26 -15.85 23.64 -38.89
CA ALA A 26 -15.63 24.64 -37.84
C ALA A 26 -16.64 25.82 -37.93
N ARG A 27 -17.09 26.22 -39.14
CA ARG A 27 -18.14 27.26 -39.31
C ARG A 27 -19.54 26.77 -38.93
N ARG A 28 -19.85 25.47 -39.07
CA ARG A 28 -21.13 24.91 -38.59
C ARG A 28 -21.15 24.75 -37.07
N ALA A 29 -20.04 24.45 -36.41
CA ALA A 29 -19.96 24.40 -34.95
C ALA A 29 -20.09 25.80 -34.30
N ALA A 30 -19.54 26.86 -34.94
CA ALA A 30 -19.68 28.23 -34.46
C ALA A 30 -21.09 28.81 -34.63
N GLN A 31 -21.86 28.36 -35.62
CA GLN A 31 -23.27 28.79 -35.80
C GLN A 31 -24.25 28.06 -34.87
N CYS A 32 -23.93 26.86 -34.39
CA CYS A 32 -24.73 26.17 -33.39
C CYS A 32 -24.54 26.69 -31.96
N SER A 33 -23.42 27.32 -31.64
CA SER A 33 -23.18 27.90 -30.31
C SER A 33 -23.85 29.28 -30.09
N PHE A 34 -24.22 29.99 -31.14
CA PHE A 34 -24.95 31.27 -31.01
C PHE A 34 -26.48 31.13 -30.87
N SER A 35 -27.04 29.94 -31.26
CA SER A 35 -28.48 29.71 -31.14
C SER A 35 -28.91 29.20 -29.76
N THR A 36 -27.99 28.68 -28.94
CA THR A 36 -28.31 28.17 -27.60
C THR A 36 -28.28 29.26 -26.52
N ALA A 37 -27.67 30.41 -26.77
CA ALA A 37 -27.61 31.51 -25.80
C ALA A 37 -28.88 32.37 -25.76
N GLN A 38 -29.74 32.32 -26.79
CA GLN A 38 -30.99 33.09 -26.81
C GLN A 38 -32.25 32.31 -26.39
N VAL A 39 -32.14 30.98 -26.19
CA VAL A 39 -33.27 30.16 -25.74
C VAL A 39 -33.28 29.97 -24.22
N SER A 40 -32.22 30.34 -23.50
CA SER A 40 -32.16 30.19 -22.04
C SER A 40 -32.76 31.34 -21.22
N ALA A 41 -33.22 32.44 -21.86
CA ALA A 41 -33.80 33.57 -21.16
C ALA A 41 -35.34 33.55 -21.00
N ALA A 42 -36.05 32.53 -21.52
CA ALA A 42 -37.52 32.51 -21.54
C ALA A 42 -38.19 31.28 -20.90
N ARG A 43 -37.47 30.48 -20.12
CA ARG A 43 -38.07 29.37 -19.35
C ARG A 43 -37.45 29.26 -17.95
N SER A 44 -37.63 30.30 -17.14
CA SER A 44 -37.44 30.26 -15.69
C SER A 44 -38.82 30.19 -15.04
N SER A 45 -39.42 29.00 -15.04
CA SER A 45 -40.45 28.67 -14.07
C SER A 45 -40.61 27.16 -14.04
N LYS A 46 -40.28 26.57 -12.90
CA LYS A 46 -40.56 25.21 -12.45
C LYS A 46 -39.76 24.06 -13.11
N MET A 47 -38.56 23.84 -12.62
CA MET A 47 -38.07 22.51 -12.36
C MET A 47 -37.48 22.49 -10.94
N ASP A 48 -38.01 21.61 -10.13
CA ASP A 48 -37.67 21.37 -8.73
C ASP A 48 -36.29 20.66 -8.73
N ASP A 49 -35.22 21.47 -8.57
CA ASP A 49 -33.87 20.94 -8.39
C ASP A 49 -33.74 20.41 -6.96
N GLY A 50 -33.89 19.10 -6.81
CA GLY A 50 -33.69 18.37 -5.56
C GLY A 50 -32.26 18.39 -5.00
N ALA A 51 -31.46 19.38 -5.33
CA ALA A 51 -30.19 19.68 -4.70
C ALA A 51 -30.45 20.47 -3.41
N SER A 52 -30.57 19.77 -2.29
CA SER A 52 -30.71 20.37 -0.96
C SER A 52 -29.55 21.32 -0.70
N ASN A 53 -29.84 22.62 -0.55
CA ASN A 53 -28.84 23.64 -0.24
C ASN A 53 -28.40 23.50 1.24
N TYR A 54 -27.49 22.58 1.51
CA TYR A 54 -26.98 22.27 2.86
C TYR A 54 -26.25 23.45 3.53
N GLY A 55 -25.87 24.49 2.79
CA GLY A 55 -25.19 25.67 3.34
C GLY A 55 -26.05 26.54 4.27
N ARG A 56 -27.39 26.31 4.31
CA ARG A 56 -28.33 27.00 5.20
C ARG A 56 -28.83 26.14 6.35
N TRP A 57 -28.37 24.90 6.47
CA TRP A 57 -28.82 23.98 7.50
C TRP A 57 -28.07 24.19 8.81
N THR A 58 -28.77 24.04 9.93
CA THR A 58 -28.13 24.02 11.24
C THR A 58 -27.31 22.74 11.41
N ARG A 59 -26.33 22.78 12.31
CA ARG A 59 -25.48 21.62 12.62
C ARG A 59 -26.33 20.40 13.03
N GLU A 60 -27.38 20.62 13.81
CA GLU A 60 -28.29 19.56 14.27
C GLU A 60 -29.10 18.95 13.12
N ALA A 61 -29.56 19.80 12.18
CA ALA A 61 -30.29 19.33 11.00
C ALA A 61 -29.38 18.49 10.06
N LEU A 62 -28.12 18.87 9.92
CA LEU A 62 -27.13 18.10 9.16
C LEU A 62 -26.83 16.75 9.84
N ILE A 63 -26.65 16.73 11.15
CA ILE A 63 -26.41 15.48 11.92
C ILE A 63 -27.61 14.55 11.82
N LYS A 64 -28.83 15.08 11.90
CA LYS A 64 -30.04 14.27 11.72
C LYS A 64 -30.11 13.67 10.32
N ARG A 65 -29.83 14.44 9.27
CA ARG A 65 -29.84 13.94 7.89
C ARG A 65 -28.77 12.90 7.63
N ILE A 66 -27.58 13.04 8.23
CA ILE A 66 -26.52 12.03 8.15
C ILE A 66 -27.00 10.72 8.78
N ARG A 67 -27.58 10.74 9.97
CA ARG A 67 -28.12 9.53 10.61
C ARG A 67 -29.24 8.88 9.81
N ASP A 68 -30.12 9.67 9.23
CA ASP A 68 -31.19 9.16 8.37
C ASP A 68 -30.63 8.47 7.13
N LEU A 69 -29.58 9.05 6.49
CA LEU A 69 -28.89 8.45 5.34
C LEU A 69 -28.11 7.18 5.72
N GLU A 70 -27.46 7.16 6.88
CA GLU A 70 -26.79 5.96 7.42
C GLU A 70 -27.79 4.84 7.66
N HIS A 71 -28.98 5.16 8.20
CA HIS A 71 -30.05 4.19 8.40
C HIS A 71 -30.64 3.68 7.06
N GLU A 72 -30.79 4.54 6.06
CA GLU A 72 -31.20 4.17 4.69
C GLU A 72 -30.17 3.27 4.01
N LEU A 73 -28.85 3.52 4.21
CA LEU A 73 -27.76 2.70 3.72
C LEU A 73 -27.75 1.32 4.37
N HIS A 74 -27.85 1.27 5.69
CA HIS A 74 -27.93 0.00 6.43
C HIS A 74 -29.18 -0.82 6.09
N ALA A 75 -30.29 -0.17 5.73
CA ALA A 75 -31.50 -0.85 5.26
C ALA A 75 -31.32 -1.43 3.83
N LYS A 76 -30.45 -0.83 3.00
CA LYS A 76 -30.13 -1.32 1.64
C LYS A 76 -29.07 -2.41 1.63
N ASP A 77 -28.21 -2.47 2.63
CA ASP A 77 -27.15 -3.50 2.75
C ASP A 77 -27.65 -4.84 3.32
N GLN A 78 -28.95 -4.99 3.54
CA GLN A 78 -29.52 -6.30 3.84
C GLN A 78 -29.63 -7.12 2.54
N PRO A 79 -29.01 -8.31 2.43
CA PRO A 79 -29.02 -9.12 1.22
C PRO A 79 -30.39 -9.76 1.04
N GLY A 80 -31.23 -9.18 0.18
CA GLY A 80 -32.54 -9.77 -0.10
C GLY A 80 -33.51 -9.01 -1.00
N ALA A 81 -33.09 -8.02 -1.78
CA ALA A 81 -33.97 -7.39 -2.76
C ALA A 81 -33.35 -7.42 -4.15
N LEU A 82 -33.79 -8.37 -4.98
CA LEU A 82 -33.59 -8.38 -6.42
C LEU A 82 -34.29 -7.18 -7.04
N VAL A 83 -33.53 -6.20 -7.53
CA VAL A 83 -34.03 -5.10 -8.33
C VAL A 83 -34.21 -5.61 -9.77
N GLN A 84 -35.46 -5.80 -10.17
CA GLN A 84 -35.84 -5.95 -11.57
C GLN A 84 -35.83 -4.57 -12.24
N THR A 85 -35.03 -4.43 -13.28
CA THR A 85 -35.10 -3.29 -14.21
C THR A 85 -36.36 -3.38 -15.08
N PRO A 86 -37.11 -2.30 -15.29
CA PRO A 86 -38.27 -2.31 -16.18
C PRO A 86 -37.82 -2.19 -17.63
N VAL A 87 -38.16 -3.21 -18.44
CA VAL A 87 -38.16 -3.11 -19.90
C VAL A 87 -39.56 -2.66 -20.32
N ALA A 88 -39.59 -1.71 -21.24
CA ALA A 88 -40.79 -1.03 -21.74
C ALA A 88 -41.84 -1.97 -22.33
N ALA A 89 -43.08 -1.67 -21.98
CA ALA A 89 -44.28 -2.35 -22.39
C ALA A 89 -44.71 -1.96 -23.83
N THR A 90 -45.17 -2.95 -24.57
CA THR A 90 -46.18 -2.78 -25.64
C THR A 90 -47.37 -3.66 -25.31
N SER A 91 -48.53 -3.04 -25.23
CA SER A 91 -49.85 -3.64 -25.02
C SER A 91 -50.50 -4.01 -26.37
N PRO A 92 -51.78 -4.46 -26.43
CA PRO A 92 -52.43 -5.62 -25.84
C PRO A 92 -53.16 -6.45 -26.90
N LEU A 93 -53.74 -7.60 -26.50
CA LEU A 93 -55.05 -8.04 -27.04
C LEU A 93 -55.66 -9.12 -26.11
N GLU A 94 -56.98 -9.03 -26.04
CA GLU A 94 -57.94 -9.65 -25.15
C GLU A 94 -58.14 -11.16 -25.34
N GLY A 95 -58.67 -11.79 -24.28
CA GLY A 95 -59.72 -12.83 -24.45
C GLY A 95 -59.49 -14.15 -23.73
N GLY A 96 -60.39 -14.50 -22.78
CA GLY A 96 -60.71 -15.87 -22.48
C GLY A 96 -60.69 -16.32 -21.03
N GLU A 97 -61.89 -16.37 -20.43
CA GLU A 97 -62.22 -16.96 -19.12
C GLU A 97 -61.90 -18.47 -19.09
N GLY A 98 -61.61 -18.98 -17.88
CA GLY A 98 -61.54 -20.40 -17.64
C GLY A 98 -61.11 -20.73 -16.19
N ASP A 99 -62.14 -20.98 -15.33
CA ASP A 99 -61.99 -21.52 -13.97
C ASP A 99 -61.26 -22.87 -13.94
N ALA A 100 -60.29 -23.02 -13.04
CA ALA A 100 -59.96 -24.31 -12.41
C ALA A 100 -59.25 -24.12 -11.07
N LYS A 101 -59.94 -24.43 -10.01
CA LYS A 101 -59.43 -24.70 -8.68
C LYS A 101 -58.53 -25.93 -8.72
N THR A 102 -57.29 -25.82 -8.21
CA THR A 102 -56.56 -26.98 -7.69
C THR A 102 -55.71 -26.57 -6.50
N GLU A 103 -55.92 -27.30 -5.45
CA GLU A 103 -55.20 -27.25 -4.17
C GLU A 103 -53.73 -27.53 -4.40
N ALA A 104 -52.87 -26.69 -3.82
CA ALA A 104 -51.44 -26.96 -3.76
C ALA A 104 -50.98 -26.98 -2.30
N GLU A 105 -50.61 -28.18 -1.90
CA GLU A 105 -49.98 -28.49 -0.60
C GLU A 105 -48.77 -27.60 -0.28
N SER A 106 -48.72 -27.20 0.95
CA SER A 106 -47.61 -26.48 1.60
C SER A 106 -46.33 -27.33 1.59
N ARG A 107 -45.38 -27.01 0.70
CA ARG A 107 -44.01 -27.51 0.81
C ARG A 107 -43.18 -26.59 1.74
N GLY A 108 -42.73 -27.21 2.82
CA GLY A 108 -41.99 -26.64 3.93
C GLY A 108 -40.89 -25.63 3.59
N GLY A 109 -40.93 -24.52 4.28
CA GLY A 109 -39.86 -23.51 4.26
C GLY A 109 -38.53 -24.12 4.64
N LYS A 110 -37.54 -24.00 3.74
CA LYS A 110 -36.14 -24.29 4.08
C LYS A 110 -35.71 -23.36 5.21
N LYS A 111 -35.65 -23.89 6.44
CA LYS A 111 -35.02 -23.23 7.59
C LYS A 111 -33.62 -22.80 7.12
N LYS A 112 -33.31 -21.49 7.15
CA LYS A 112 -31.95 -20.99 7.04
C LYS A 112 -31.11 -21.75 8.07
N LYS A 113 -30.15 -22.56 7.62
CA LYS A 113 -29.16 -23.18 8.50
C LYS A 113 -28.52 -22.07 9.29
N ALA A 114 -28.74 -22.07 10.61
CA ALA A 114 -27.99 -21.21 11.53
C ALA A 114 -26.50 -21.40 11.21
N SER A 115 -25.77 -20.30 11.08
CA SER A 115 -24.31 -20.37 10.91
C SER A 115 -23.78 -21.15 12.12
N ARG A 116 -23.13 -22.29 11.86
CA ARG A 116 -22.48 -23.05 12.92
C ARG A 116 -21.42 -22.14 13.52
N SER A 117 -21.64 -21.66 14.75
CA SER A 117 -20.57 -21.01 15.49
C SER A 117 -19.43 -22.01 15.68
N ILE A 118 -18.23 -21.62 15.29
CA ILE A 118 -17.04 -22.43 15.51
C ILE A 118 -16.69 -22.29 17.00
N ASP A 119 -16.59 -23.42 17.70
CA ASP A 119 -16.17 -23.47 19.09
C ASP A 119 -14.62 -23.43 19.15
N PRO A 120 -14.02 -22.37 19.70
CA PRO A 120 -12.56 -22.20 19.70
C PRO A 120 -11.81 -23.29 20.47
N SER A 121 -12.44 -23.88 21.50
CA SER A 121 -11.80 -24.90 22.36
C SER A 121 -11.45 -26.20 21.63
N LYS A 122 -12.08 -26.43 20.47
CA LYS A 122 -11.88 -27.64 19.65
C LYS A 122 -10.71 -27.56 18.69
N TYR A 123 -9.98 -26.45 18.68
CA TYR A 123 -8.90 -26.22 17.73
C TYR A 123 -7.59 -25.87 18.44
N ALA A 124 -6.51 -26.42 17.95
CA ALA A 124 -5.18 -26.00 18.34
C ALA A 124 -4.88 -24.58 17.79
N THR A 125 -3.94 -23.91 18.43
CA THR A 125 -3.40 -22.65 17.96
C THR A 125 -1.90 -22.77 17.71
N ARG A 126 -1.38 -22.01 16.72
CA ARG A 126 0.06 -21.93 16.47
C ARG A 126 0.48 -20.50 16.15
N LEU A 127 1.73 -20.18 16.45
CA LEU A 127 2.36 -18.94 15.99
C LEU A 127 2.73 -19.10 14.50
N VAL A 128 2.32 -18.16 13.68
CA VAL A 128 2.65 -18.12 12.25
C VAL A 128 3.24 -16.76 11.87
N ALA A 129 4.15 -16.76 10.91
CA ALA A 129 4.57 -15.54 10.23
C ALA A 129 3.88 -15.44 8.87
N LEU A 130 3.35 -14.25 8.54
CA LEU A 130 2.67 -13.97 7.28
C LEU A 130 3.41 -12.87 6.51
N LYS A 131 3.68 -13.10 5.24
CA LYS A 131 4.27 -12.11 4.33
C LYS A 131 3.15 -11.42 3.54
N LEU A 132 3.11 -10.08 3.61
CA LEU A 132 2.01 -9.27 3.10
C LEU A 132 2.49 -8.32 2.01
N ALA A 133 1.60 -8.07 1.03
CA ALA A 133 1.72 -6.97 0.08
C ALA A 133 0.46 -6.11 0.13
N TYR A 134 0.63 -4.79 -0.02
CA TYR A 134 -0.49 -3.86 -0.13
C TYR A 134 -0.13 -2.58 -0.89
N LEU A 135 -1.14 -1.98 -1.51
CA LEU A 135 -1.08 -0.67 -2.16
C LEU A 135 -1.65 0.37 -1.20
N GLY A 136 -0.79 1.17 -0.59
CA GLY A 136 -1.13 2.02 0.55
C GLY A 136 -1.97 3.26 0.25
N LYS A 137 -2.14 3.66 -1.02
CA LYS A 137 -2.75 4.93 -1.44
C LYS A 137 -4.08 5.25 -0.74
N ASN A 138 -4.91 4.23 -0.52
CA ASN A 138 -6.26 4.37 0.03
C ASN A 138 -6.31 4.16 1.56
N TYR A 139 -5.17 3.98 2.23
CA TYR A 139 -5.11 3.61 3.65
C TYR A 139 -4.45 4.68 4.51
N GLY A 140 -4.90 4.76 5.77
CA GLY A 140 -4.36 5.64 6.81
C GLY A 140 -2.95 5.28 7.30
N GLY A 141 -2.35 4.25 6.73
CA GLY A 141 -1.08 3.63 7.10
C GLY A 141 -1.26 2.17 7.50
N PHE A 142 -0.20 1.55 7.99
CA PHE A 142 -0.26 0.16 8.43
C PHE A 142 -0.96 0.02 9.78
N GLU A 143 -0.49 0.75 10.79
CA GLU A 143 -0.91 0.61 12.18
C GLU A 143 -2.32 1.12 12.43
N TYR A 144 -3.12 0.35 13.18
CA TYR A 144 -4.47 0.72 13.59
C TYR A 144 -4.52 2.05 14.35
N GLN A 145 -5.52 2.86 14.05
CA GLN A 145 -5.77 4.15 14.66
C GLN A 145 -7.25 4.27 15.00
N ALA A 146 -7.60 4.25 16.29
CA ALA A 146 -8.97 4.26 16.78
C ALA A 146 -9.82 5.46 16.31
N HIS A 147 -9.19 6.58 15.97
CA HIS A 147 -9.87 7.81 15.53
C HIS A 147 -9.52 8.20 14.07
N GLY A 148 -9.03 7.24 13.29
CA GLY A 148 -8.70 7.47 11.88
C GLY A 148 -9.96 7.66 11.02
N SER A 149 -9.94 8.63 10.10
CA SER A 149 -11.04 8.82 9.12
C SER A 149 -10.92 7.90 7.89
N VAL A 150 -9.83 7.15 7.80
CA VAL A 150 -9.50 6.26 6.67
C VAL A 150 -9.05 4.93 7.26
N PRO A 151 -9.51 3.78 6.72
CA PRO A 151 -9.14 2.47 7.25
C PRO A 151 -7.61 2.26 7.20
N THR A 152 -7.11 1.43 8.09
CA THR A 152 -5.69 1.02 8.13
C THR A 152 -5.54 -0.42 7.65
N ILE A 153 -4.30 -0.80 7.28
CA ILE A 153 -4.04 -2.19 6.86
C ILE A 153 -4.31 -3.17 8.01
N GLU A 154 -3.93 -2.84 9.24
CA GLU A 154 -4.20 -3.68 10.42
C GLU A 154 -5.68 -3.84 10.71
N GLU A 155 -6.48 -2.82 10.47
CA GLU A 155 -7.94 -2.89 10.63
C GLU A 155 -8.57 -3.87 9.64
N GLU A 156 -8.15 -3.84 8.36
CA GLU A 156 -8.63 -4.77 7.35
C GLU A 156 -8.14 -6.20 7.61
N LEU A 157 -6.91 -6.37 8.09
CA LEU A 157 -6.38 -7.66 8.53
C LEU A 157 -7.19 -8.22 9.71
N TRP A 158 -7.50 -7.40 10.71
CA TRP A 158 -8.35 -7.79 11.85
C TRP A 158 -9.70 -8.32 11.38
N LYS A 159 -10.42 -7.55 10.58
CA LYS A 159 -11.71 -7.94 9.99
C LYS A 159 -11.62 -9.26 9.25
N ALA A 160 -10.55 -9.46 8.46
CA ALA A 160 -10.34 -10.67 7.70
C ALA A 160 -10.03 -11.88 8.59
N MET A 161 -9.19 -11.72 9.63
CA MET A 161 -8.82 -12.77 10.59
C MET A 161 -10.05 -13.24 11.38
N VAL A 162 -10.86 -12.32 11.87
CA VAL A 162 -12.11 -12.62 12.59
C VAL A 162 -13.10 -13.34 11.68
N LYS A 163 -13.32 -12.82 10.46
CA LYS A 163 -14.26 -13.41 9.50
C LYS A 163 -13.80 -14.79 9.01
N ALA A 164 -12.49 -15.04 8.92
CA ALA A 164 -11.92 -16.34 8.60
C ALA A 164 -11.92 -17.31 9.79
N CYS A 165 -12.37 -16.87 10.98
CA CYS A 165 -12.29 -17.63 12.22
C CYS A 165 -10.86 -18.12 12.51
N LEU A 166 -9.86 -17.30 12.22
CA LEU A 166 -8.46 -17.55 12.57
C LEU A 166 -8.14 -17.03 13.97
N ILE A 167 -8.85 -16.01 14.43
CA ILE A 167 -8.84 -15.48 15.79
C ILE A 167 -10.28 -15.36 16.30
N PHE A 168 -10.47 -15.43 17.60
CA PHE A 168 -11.79 -15.43 18.26
C PHE A 168 -11.83 -14.38 19.39
N PRO A 169 -11.82 -13.08 19.05
CA PRO A 169 -11.90 -12.03 20.06
C PRO A 169 -13.29 -11.99 20.69
N GLU A 170 -13.38 -11.62 21.98
CA GLU A 170 -14.65 -11.39 22.68
C GLU A 170 -15.46 -10.27 22.04
N LYS A 171 -14.75 -9.21 21.56
CA LYS A 171 -15.34 -8.06 20.87
C LYS A 171 -14.77 -7.94 19.45
N PRO A 172 -15.43 -8.51 18.45
CA PRO A 172 -14.96 -8.50 17.07
C PRO A 172 -14.76 -7.11 16.46
N GLU A 173 -15.52 -6.11 16.94
CA GLU A 173 -15.49 -4.73 16.46
C GLU A 173 -14.29 -3.93 17.00
N GLU A 174 -13.70 -4.34 18.12
CA GLU A 174 -12.57 -3.67 18.74
C GLU A 174 -11.27 -4.33 18.31
N VAL A 175 -10.41 -3.58 17.62
CA VAL A 175 -9.10 -4.08 17.22
C VAL A 175 -8.19 -4.14 18.44
N ASN A 176 -7.96 -5.35 18.95
CA ASN A 176 -7.03 -5.63 20.04
C ASN A 176 -6.16 -6.83 19.72
N TRP A 177 -4.91 -6.58 19.39
CA TRP A 177 -3.94 -7.61 19.00
C TRP A 177 -3.20 -8.28 20.17
N ASP A 178 -3.32 -7.75 21.39
CA ASP A 178 -2.53 -8.18 22.54
C ASP A 178 -2.70 -9.69 22.87
N PRO A 179 -3.91 -10.29 22.83
CA PRO A 179 -4.08 -11.71 23.14
C PRO A 179 -3.45 -12.68 22.11
N TRP A 180 -3.09 -12.16 20.93
CA TRP A 180 -2.68 -12.98 19.80
C TRP A 180 -1.16 -12.99 19.54
N GLU A 181 -0.35 -12.55 20.50
CA GLU A 181 1.12 -12.46 20.39
C GLU A 181 1.55 -11.74 19.09
N TYR A 182 0.80 -10.70 18.73
CA TYR A 182 0.97 -10.01 17.46
C TYR A 182 2.24 -9.18 17.41
N SER A 183 3.01 -9.31 16.34
CA SER A 183 4.11 -8.40 16.04
C SER A 183 4.16 -8.04 14.55
N LYS A 184 4.74 -6.87 14.23
CA LYS A 184 4.89 -6.35 12.88
C LYS A 184 6.31 -5.89 12.63
N CYS A 185 6.84 -6.16 11.43
CA CYS A 185 8.21 -5.79 11.07
C CYS A 185 8.38 -4.27 10.93
N GLY A 186 7.43 -3.58 10.31
CA GLY A 186 7.49 -2.13 10.07
C GLY A 186 6.13 -1.46 10.18
N ARG A 187 6.16 -0.14 10.46
CA ARG A 187 4.99 0.74 10.44
C ARG A 187 5.14 1.66 9.23
N THR A 188 4.42 1.36 8.15
CA THR A 188 4.39 2.26 7.01
C THR A 188 3.43 3.41 7.27
N ASP A 189 3.82 4.61 6.80
CA ASP A 189 3.00 5.81 6.92
C ASP A 189 1.75 5.75 6.03
N ARG A 190 0.81 6.67 6.23
CA ARG A 190 -0.35 6.88 5.36
C ARG A 190 0.11 6.97 3.90
N GLY A 191 -0.56 6.23 3.01
CA GLY A 191 -0.29 6.26 1.58
C GLY A 191 0.90 5.41 1.10
N VAL A 192 1.75 4.91 2.01
CA VAL A 192 2.93 4.09 1.70
C VAL A 192 2.53 2.64 1.46
N SER A 193 3.05 2.07 0.38
CA SER A 193 2.82 0.67 0.00
C SER A 193 3.86 -0.28 0.61
N ALA A 194 3.58 -1.58 0.60
CA ALA A 194 4.57 -2.62 0.91
C ALA A 194 4.36 -3.84 0.03
N PHE A 195 5.47 -4.52 -0.33
CA PHE A 195 5.46 -5.77 -1.08
C PHE A 195 6.14 -6.92 -0.33
N GLY A 196 6.66 -6.65 0.87
CA GLY A 196 7.32 -7.61 1.73
C GLY A 196 7.18 -7.27 3.21
N GLN A 197 6.03 -6.72 3.65
CA GLN A 197 5.74 -6.57 5.06
C GLN A 197 5.56 -7.93 5.72
N VAL A 198 6.06 -8.11 6.93
CA VAL A 198 5.89 -9.34 7.70
C VAL A 198 5.22 -9.04 9.03
N ILE A 199 4.25 -9.86 9.37
CA ILE A 199 3.62 -9.93 10.70
C ILE A 199 3.77 -11.32 11.27
N SER A 200 3.73 -11.46 12.58
CA SER A 200 3.56 -12.74 13.26
C SER A 200 2.43 -12.65 14.27
N LEU A 201 1.68 -13.72 14.39
CA LEU A 201 0.59 -13.81 15.37
C LEU A 201 0.19 -15.27 15.61
N ARG A 202 -0.47 -15.51 16.73
CA ARG A 202 -1.05 -16.82 17.05
C ARG A 202 -2.44 -16.93 16.42
N VAL A 203 -2.66 -18.01 15.65
CA VAL A 203 -3.91 -18.25 14.92
C VAL A 203 -4.38 -19.69 15.09
N ARG A 204 -5.64 -19.94 14.77
CA ARG A 204 -6.22 -21.29 14.70
C ARG A 204 -5.45 -22.17 13.72
N SER A 205 -5.25 -23.42 14.11
CA SER A 205 -4.53 -24.45 13.34
C SER A 205 -5.39 -25.71 13.20
N ASN A 206 -5.13 -26.49 12.16
CA ASN A 206 -5.68 -27.84 11.99
C ASN A 206 -4.88 -28.92 12.73
N ARG A 207 -3.79 -28.56 13.41
CA ARG A 207 -3.04 -29.52 14.21
C ARG A 207 -3.98 -30.24 15.18
N PRO A 208 -3.85 -31.56 15.36
CA PRO A 208 -4.62 -32.27 16.36
C PRO A 208 -4.28 -31.76 17.76
N LEU A 209 -5.30 -31.64 18.60
CA LEU A 209 -5.10 -31.34 20.02
C LEU A 209 -4.29 -32.45 20.68
N PRO A 210 -3.40 -32.13 21.62
CA PRO A 210 -2.75 -33.16 22.45
C PRO A 210 -3.82 -34.03 23.11
N LYS A 211 -3.71 -35.35 23.01
CA LYS A 211 -4.55 -36.22 23.81
C LYS A 211 -4.15 -36.02 25.25
N GLU A 212 -5.12 -35.76 26.13
CA GLU A 212 -4.89 -35.90 27.56
C GLU A 212 -4.41 -37.33 27.84
N PRO A 213 -3.38 -37.52 28.66
CA PRO A 213 -2.98 -38.87 29.07
C PRO A 213 -4.18 -39.52 29.74
N GLU A 214 -4.70 -40.61 29.15
CA GLU A 214 -5.73 -41.41 29.79
C GLU A 214 -5.16 -41.87 31.15
N GLU A 215 -5.70 -41.33 32.25
CA GLU A 215 -5.43 -41.82 33.58
C GLU A 215 -5.83 -43.31 33.59
N ASN A 216 -4.83 -44.18 33.69
CA ASN A 216 -5.02 -45.62 33.84
C ASN A 216 -5.95 -45.87 35.03
N SER A 217 -7.23 -46.09 34.78
CA SER A 217 -8.11 -46.72 35.76
C SER A 217 -7.68 -48.18 35.89
N THR A 218 -6.79 -48.44 36.83
CA THR A 218 -6.52 -49.77 37.34
C THR A 218 -7.78 -50.30 38.01
N ALA A 219 -8.60 -51.02 37.25
CA ALA A 219 -9.58 -51.93 37.82
C ALA A 219 -8.99 -53.34 37.80
N ALA A 220 -8.58 -53.80 38.95
CA ALA A 220 -8.21 -55.21 39.20
C ALA A 220 -9.43 -56.11 39.01
N GLY A 221 -9.29 -57.16 38.22
CA GLY A 221 -10.23 -58.25 38.03
C GLY A 221 -9.55 -59.42 37.37
N SER A 222 -9.15 -60.39 38.21
CA SER A 222 -8.67 -61.72 37.85
C SER A 222 -9.75 -62.52 37.12
N ASP A 223 -9.49 -63.17 35.97
CA ASP A 223 -9.70 -64.59 35.82
C ASP A 223 -9.10 -65.17 34.54
N GLU A 224 -8.78 -66.47 34.59
CA GLU A 224 -7.96 -67.26 33.72
C GLU A 224 -8.58 -67.71 32.37
N THR A 225 -7.64 -68.06 31.47
CA THR A 225 -7.69 -69.06 30.39
C THR A 225 -8.59 -68.80 29.16
N THR A 226 -7.96 -68.65 28.02
CA THR A 226 -7.78 -69.63 26.95
C THR A 226 -7.00 -69.03 25.78
N ALA A 227 -6.00 -69.78 25.30
CA ALA A 227 -5.20 -69.44 24.14
C ALA A 227 -6.01 -69.58 22.84
N GLN A 228 -6.02 -68.52 22.03
CA GLN A 228 -6.20 -68.64 20.59
C GLN A 228 -5.42 -67.48 19.92
N ASP A 229 -4.71 -67.82 18.85
CA ASP A 229 -3.80 -66.98 18.09
C ASP A 229 -4.42 -65.62 17.71
N PRO A 230 -3.74 -64.49 17.91
CA PRO A 230 -4.18 -63.23 17.35
C PRO A 230 -3.62 -63.10 15.93
N GLU A 231 -4.49 -63.18 14.93
CA GLU A 231 -4.22 -62.47 13.68
C GLU A 231 -3.97 -60.99 14.03
N GLU A 232 -2.73 -60.55 13.81
CA GLU A 232 -2.35 -59.14 13.88
C GLU A 232 -3.19 -58.33 12.89
N SER A 233 -4.31 -57.79 13.32
CA SER A 233 -4.94 -56.71 12.60
C SER A 233 -4.03 -55.49 12.70
N GLU A 234 -3.22 -55.27 11.67
CA GLU A 234 -2.47 -54.03 11.49
C GLU A 234 -3.49 -52.86 11.53
N THR A 235 -3.62 -52.24 12.70
CA THR A 235 -4.28 -50.93 12.78
C THR A 235 -3.51 -49.98 11.87
N PRO A 236 -4.16 -49.32 10.88
CA PRO A 236 -3.46 -48.45 9.95
C PRO A 236 -2.74 -47.38 10.76
N LYS A 237 -1.40 -47.33 10.69
CA LYS A 237 -0.58 -46.31 11.33
C LYS A 237 -1.11 -44.98 10.88
N ARG A 238 -1.66 -44.19 11.79
CA ARG A 238 -2.17 -42.87 11.53
C ARG A 238 -1.02 -42.05 10.93
N ARG A 239 -1.21 -41.56 9.69
CA ARG A 239 -0.25 -40.70 9.01
C ARG A 239 0.07 -39.52 9.95
N GLU A 240 1.35 -39.19 10.10
CA GLU A 240 1.81 -38.02 10.82
C GLU A 240 1.29 -36.74 10.15
N PHE A 241 0.93 -35.72 10.95
CA PHE A 241 0.42 -34.46 10.45
C PHE A 241 1.51 -33.70 9.71
N ASP A 242 1.27 -33.39 8.43
CA ASP A 242 2.16 -32.57 7.62
C ASP A 242 1.82 -31.10 7.83
N ASP A 243 2.81 -30.32 8.29
CA ASP A 243 2.65 -28.91 8.65
C ASP A 243 2.28 -27.98 7.47
N VAL A 244 2.40 -28.44 6.23
CA VAL A 244 2.06 -27.66 5.03
C VAL A 244 0.79 -28.21 4.36
N VAL A 245 0.72 -29.53 4.17
CA VAL A 245 -0.35 -30.17 3.39
C VAL A 245 -1.66 -30.27 4.18
N ASP A 246 -1.56 -30.61 5.47
CA ASP A 246 -2.72 -30.83 6.35
C ASP A 246 -3.15 -29.56 7.09
N GLU A 247 -2.32 -28.50 7.05
CA GLU A 247 -2.60 -27.21 7.70
C GLU A 247 -3.56 -26.33 6.88
N LEU A 248 -4.14 -25.36 7.54
CA LEU A 248 -4.95 -24.32 6.90
C LEU A 248 -4.08 -23.49 5.93
N SER A 249 -4.51 -23.38 4.69
CA SER A 249 -3.89 -22.41 3.77
C SER A 249 -4.30 -20.98 4.17
N TYR A 250 -3.54 -20.38 5.09
CA TYR A 250 -3.80 -19.03 5.61
C TYR A 250 -3.86 -17.98 4.51
N PRO A 251 -2.93 -17.95 3.52
CA PRO A 251 -3.00 -17.01 2.42
C PRO A 251 -4.29 -17.13 1.62
N ARG A 252 -4.73 -18.35 1.34
CA ARG A 252 -5.95 -18.61 0.56
C ARG A 252 -7.21 -18.15 1.29
N LEU A 253 -7.29 -18.44 2.60
CA LEU A 253 -8.44 -18.03 3.43
C LEU A 253 -8.55 -16.50 3.48
N LEU A 254 -7.43 -15.82 3.76
CA LEU A 254 -7.38 -14.38 3.92
C LEU A 254 -7.57 -13.63 2.60
N ASN A 255 -6.95 -14.07 1.50
CA ASN A 255 -7.07 -13.42 0.20
C ASN A 255 -8.48 -13.45 -0.41
N ARG A 256 -9.36 -14.33 0.08
CA ARG A 256 -10.79 -14.36 -0.29
C ARG A 256 -11.61 -13.27 0.39
N ILE A 257 -11.12 -12.74 1.50
CA ILE A 257 -11.85 -11.81 2.36
C ILE A 257 -11.27 -10.41 2.27
N LEU A 258 -9.94 -10.30 2.17
CA LEU A 258 -9.21 -9.04 2.11
C LEU A 258 -9.60 -8.22 0.87
N PRO A 259 -9.62 -6.88 0.99
CA PRO A 259 -9.73 -5.98 -0.15
C PRO A 259 -8.72 -6.30 -1.25
N PRO A 260 -9.01 -6.04 -2.53
CA PRO A 260 -8.14 -6.45 -3.65
C PRO A 260 -6.73 -5.85 -3.59
N ASP A 261 -6.52 -4.73 -2.92
CA ASP A 261 -5.25 -4.04 -2.75
C ASP A 261 -4.43 -4.49 -1.52
N ILE A 262 -4.91 -5.50 -0.75
CA ILE A 262 -4.16 -6.17 0.32
C ILE A 262 -4.09 -7.67 0.04
N ARG A 263 -2.90 -8.25 0.04
CA ARG A 263 -2.70 -9.68 -0.23
C ARG A 263 -1.70 -10.29 0.73
N VAL A 264 -2.00 -11.49 1.18
CA VAL A 264 -1.05 -12.39 1.86
C VAL A 264 -0.35 -13.20 0.77
N LEU A 265 0.97 -13.07 0.69
CA LEU A 265 1.79 -13.69 -0.34
C LEU A 265 2.28 -15.07 0.06
N ALA A 266 2.65 -15.22 1.33
CA ALA A 266 3.24 -16.43 1.88
C ALA A 266 3.02 -16.52 3.39
N TRP A 267 3.26 -17.71 3.94
CA TRP A 267 3.31 -17.96 5.37
C TRP A 267 4.51 -18.87 5.68
N CYS A 268 4.95 -18.89 6.95
CA CYS A 268 6.06 -19.74 7.38
C CYS A 268 5.54 -20.83 8.31
N PRO A 269 5.65 -22.12 7.93
CA PRO A 269 5.23 -23.26 8.76
C PRO A 269 6.19 -23.54 9.93
N THR A 270 7.46 -23.16 9.79
CA THR A 270 8.53 -23.40 10.78
C THR A 270 8.81 -22.17 11.65
N THR A 271 7.77 -21.35 11.92
CA THR A 271 7.93 -20.13 12.73
C THR A 271 8.34 -20.52 14.16
N PRO A 272 9.51 -20.07 14.67
CA PRO A 272 9.95 -20.33 16.04
C PRO A 272 8.95 -19.82 17.08
N ALA A 273 8.84 -20.50 18.22
CA ALA A 273 7.88 -20.15 19.27
C ALA A 273 8.06 -18.70 19.80
N GLU A 274 9.30 -18.21 19.88
CA GLU A 274 9.62 -16.86 20.35
C GLU A 274 9.77 -15.85 19.21
N PHE A 275 9.33 -16.18 18.01
CA PHE A 275 9.52 -15.32 16.85
C PHE A 275 8.74 -14.02 16.98
N SER A 276 9.45 -12.92 16.73
CA SER A 276 8.86 -11.58 16.60
C SER A 276 9.27 -10.94 15.27
N ALA A 277 8.32 -10.65 14.43
CA ALA A 277 8.55 -9.96 13.16
C ALA A 277 9.29 -8.62 13.35
N ARG A 278 9.11 -7.97 14.49
CA ARG A 278 9.77 -6.70 14.81
C ARG A 278 11.24 -6.88 15.16
N HIS A 279 11.54 -7.80 16.08
CA HIS A 279 12.85 -7.90 16.73
C HIS A 279 13.83 -8.79 15.97
N HIS A 280 13.33 -9.81 15.26
CA HIS A 280 14.16 -10.71 14.46
C HIS A 280 14.43 -10.18 13.05
N CYS A 281 13.69 -9.14 12.58
CA CYS A 281 13.99 -8.51 11.30
C CYS A 281 15.31 -7.72 11.39
N ARG A 282 16.31 -8.13 10.59
CA ARG A 282 17.64 -7.55 10.58
C ARG A 282 17.87 -6.55 9.46
N GLU A 283 17.07 -6.65 8.39
CA GLU A 283 17.18 -5.75 7.26
C GLU A 283 15.80 -5.39 6.70
N ARG A 284 15.62 -4.12 6.38
CA ARG A 284 14.46 -3.58 5.65
C ARG A 284 14.95 -2.93 4.39
N GLN A 285 14.27 -3.22 3.29
CA GLN A 285 14.57 -2.70 1.97
C GLN A 285 13.42 -1.82 1.52
N TYR A 286 13.75 -0.64 0.99
CA TYR A 286 12.75 0.28 0.45
C TYR A 286 13.10 0.69 -0.96
N ARG A 287 12.07 0.98 -1.76
CA ARG A 287 12.19 1.61 -3.07
C ARG A 287 11.28 2.82 -3.14
N TYR A 288 11.80 3.90 -3.69
CA TYR A 288 11.02 5.11 -3.95
C TYR A 288 11.06 5.38 -5.46
N PHE A 289 9.91 5.21 -6.13
CA PHE A 289 9.82 5.28 -7.59
C PHE A 289 9.62 6.73 -8.07
N PHE A 290 10.20 7.06 -9.21
CA PHE A 290 10.00 8.33 -9.90
C PHE A 290 10.28 8.21 -11.40
N THR A 291 9.78 9.16 -12.20
CA THR A 291 9.96 9.18 -13.65
C THR A 291 11.08 10.14 -14.06
N GLN A 292 11.62 9.93 -15.25
CA GLN A 292 12.53 10.85 -15.92
C GLN A 292 11.98 11.13 -17.32
N PRO A 293 11.49 12.34 -17.63
CA PRO A 293 11.43 13.53 -16.74
C PRO A 293 10.52 13.34 -15.53
N ALA A 294 10.82 14.06 -14.43
CA ALA A 294 10.12 13.95 -13.16
C ALA A 294 8.77 14.67 -13.16
N TYR A 295 8.66 15.74 -13.94
CA TYR A 295 7.42 16.48 -14.19
C TYR A 295 7.45 17.03 -15.62
N SER A 296 6.33 17.60 -16.09
CA SER A 296 6.18 18.06 -17.46
C SER A 296 7.29 19.04 -17.86
N PRO A 297 8.19 18.67 -18.79
CA PRO A 297 9.25 19.54 -19.26
C PRO A 297 8.69 20.67 -20.14
N LEU A 298 9.30 21.85 -20.05
CA LEU A 298 8.95 22.95 -20.92
C LEU A 298 9.63 22.81 -22.29
N PRO A 299 8.93 23.12 -23.42
CA PRO A 299 9.56 23.22 -24.71
C PRO A 299 10.63 24.32 -24.70
N GLN A 300 11.75 24.10 -25.42
CA GLN A 300 12.86 25.04 -25.50
C GLN A 300 12.44 26.46 -25.96
N SER A 301 11.39 26.53 -26.77
CA SER A 301 10.82 27.78 -27.27
C SER A 301 10.11 28.62 -26.20
N LEU A 302 9.78 28.03 -25.04
CA LEU A 302 9.17 28.69 -23.89
C LEU A 302 10.16 28.97 -22.76
N GLU A 303 11.38 28.49 -22.87
CA GLU A 303 12.43 28.80 -21.90
C GLU A 303 12.84 30.27 -22.06
N ASP A 304 12.92 31.01 -20.94
CA ASP A 304 13.37 32.40 -20.96
C ASP A 304 14.81 32.50 -21.48
N PRO A 305 15.08 33.22 -22.57
CA PRO A 305 16.44 33.42 -23.06
C PRO A 305 17.35 34.11 -22.05
N LYS A 306 16.80 34.91 -21.12
CA LYS A 306 17.54 35.55 -20.03
C LYS A 306 17.81 34.61 -18.86
N GLY A 307 17.01 33.55 -18.69
CA GLY A 307 17.23 32.47 -17.72
C GLY A 307 18.32 31.49 -18.14
N ARG A 308 18.78 31.54 -19.39
CA ARG A 308 19.96 30.84 -19.90
C ARG A 308 21.27 31.40 -19.35
N THR A 309 21.28 31.95 -18.14
CA THR A 309 22.53 32.29 -17.50
C THR A 309 23.36 31.04 -17.31
N THR A 310 24.34 30.83 -18.20
CA THR A 310 25.71 30.35 -18.01
C THR A 310 25.96 29.22 -16.98
N ASN A 311 24.99 28.71 -16.27
CA ASN A 311 25.15 27.61 -15.35
C ASN A 311 24.89 26.30 -16.09
N THR A 312 25.89 25.84 -16.84
CA THR A 312 25.91 24.56 -17.58
C THR A 312 25.68 23.33 -16.70
N LYS A 313 25.60 23.52 -15.38
CA LYS A 313 25.43 22.45 -14.38
C LYS A 313 23.96 22.20 -13.97
N LYS A 314 23.03 23.10 -14.31
CA LYS A 314 21.64 22.91 -13.92
C LYS A 314 20.88 22.13 -14.98
N PRO A 315 20.22 21.01 -14.63
CA PRO A 315 19.42 20.24 -15.59
C PRO A 315 18.28 21.07 -16.14
N LYS A 316 17.80 20.69 -17.34
CA LYS A 316 16.63 21.29 -17.98
C LYS A 316 15.40 21.11 -17.08
N ASP A 317 14.50 22.10 -17.11
CA ASP A 317 13.25 22.06 -16.31
C ASP A 317 12.48 20.76 -16.61
N GLY A 318 12.04 20.09 -15.55
CA GLY A 318 11.43 18.74 -15.61
C GLY A 318 12.41 17.57 -15.55
N TRP A 319 13.71 17.79 -15.80
CA TRP A 319 14.71 16.73 -15.79
C TRP A 319 15.54 16.75 -14.50
N LEU A 320 16.01 15.56 -14.10
CA LEU A 320 16.88 15.37 -12.93
C LEU A 320 18.28 14.95 -13.38
N ASP A 321 19.29 15.40 -12.66
CA ASP A 321 20.66 14.90 -12.80
C ASP A 321 20.78 13.59 -12.01
N ILE A 322 20.61 12.48 -12.71
CA ILE A 322 20.62 11.14 -12.11
C ILE A 322 22.00 10.78 -11.54
N GLU A 323 23.09 11.21 -12.19
CA GLU A 323 24.45 10.90 -11.72
C GLU A 323 24.79 11.68 -10.44
N ALA A 324 24.36 12.95 -10.36
CA ALA A 324 24.47 13.71 -9.12
C ALA A 324 23.65 13.07 -7.99
N MET A 325 22.46 12.55 -8.30
CA MET A 325 21.64 11.82 -7.33
C MET A 325 22.29 10.51 -6.89
N ARG A 326 22.93 9.74 -7.79
CA ARG A 326 23.68 8.53 -7.42
C ARG A 326 24.86 8.85 -6.51
N THR A 327 25.65 9.84 -6.89
CA THR A 327 26.77 10.33 -6.06
C THR A 327 26.30 10.74 -4.66
N ALA A 328 25.18 11.42 -4.59
CA ALA A 328 24.56 11.82 -3.33
C ALA A 328 24.03 10.61 -2.54
N ALA A 329 23.33 9.67 -3.20
CA ALA A 329 22.78 8.49 -2.57
C ALA A 329 23.83 7.64 -1.86
N LYS A 330 24.99 7.44 -2.48
CA LYS A 330 26.11 6.67 -1.90
C LYS A 330 26.61 7.23 -0.56
N LYS A 331 26.45 8.53 -0.31
CA LYS A 331 26.85 9.17 0.95
C LYS A 331 26.01 8.77 2.16
N TYR A 332 24.84 8.13 1.95
CA TYR A 332 24.03 7.59 3.05
C TYR A 332 24.55 6.25 3.58
N GLU A 333 25.41 5.55 2.83
CA GLU A 333 25.94 4.25 3.23
C GLU A 333 26.83 4.35 4.47
N GLY A 334 26.76 3.36 5.34
CA GLY A 334 27.52 3.35 6.59
C GLY A 334 26.64 3.54 7.82
N LEU A 335 27.29 3.81 8.95
CA LEU A 335 26.65 4.12 10.24
C LEU A 335 26.68 5.63 10.45
N HIS A 336 25.51 6.27 10.47
CA HIS A 336 25.37 7.71 10.62
C HIS A 336 24.22 8.08 11.56
N ASP A 337 24.30 9.28 12.13
CA ASP A 337 23.19 9.90 12.84
C ASP A 337 22.25 10.60 11.85
N PHE A 338 21.03 10.07 11.71
CA PHE A 338 20.02 10.55 10.77
C PHE A 338 19.01 11.54 11.39
N ARG A 339 19.35 12.25 12.50
CA ARG A 339 18.43 13.21 13.13
C ARG A 339 17.98 14.33 12.20
N ASN A 340 18.82 14.73 11.23
CA ASN A 340 18.49 15.72 10.22
C ASN A 340 17.68 15.16 9.04
N PHE A 341 17.45 13.86 9.01
CA PHE A 341 16.66 13.15 8.00
C PHE A 341 15.43 12.45 8.58
N CYS A 342 14.93 12.84 9.73
CA CYS A 342 13.76 12.22 10.31
C CYS A 342 12.80 13.23 10.95
N LYS A 343 11.58 12.79 11.25
CA LYS A 343 10.69 13.48 12.16
C LYS A 343 10.97 12.96 13.58
N ILE A 344 11.24 13.89 14.50
CA ILE A 344 11.47 13.54 15.90
C ILE A 344 10.12 13.22 16.55
N ASP A 345 10.05 12.06 17.20
CA ASP A 345 8.91 11.63 18.00
C ASP A 345 9.15 12.00 19.45
N GLY A 346 8.47 13.03 19.93
CA GLY A 346 8.61 13.52 21.31
C GLY A 346 8.21 12.51 22.38
N THR A 347 7.47 11.44 22.01
CA THR A 347 7.06 10.39 22.94
C THR A 347 8.17 9.36 23.21
N LYS A 348 9.13 9.23 22.29
CA LYS A 348 10.23 8.26 22.34
C LYS A 348 11.52 8.91 22.85
N GLN A 349 11.52 9.25 24.11
CA GLN A 349 12.72 9.72 24.79
C GLN A 349 13.79 8.61 24.75
N ASN A 350 15.06 8.97 24.68
CA ASN A 350 16.21 8.04 24.56
C ASN A 350 16.31 7.25 23.26
N GLN A 351 15.64 7.66 22.18
CA GLN A 351 15.81 7.04 20.88
C GLN A 351 17.19 7.41 20.30
N SER A 352 18.02 6.41 19.97
CA SER A 352 19.19 6.63 19.13
C SER A 352 18.76 7.01 17.71
N PHE A 353 19.43 8.00 17.13
CA PHE A 353 19.26 8.42 15.73
C PHE A 353 20.27 7.75 14.79
N GLU A 354 21.21 6.98 15.32
CA GLU A 354 22.17 6.24 14.53
C GLU A 354 21.50 5.06 13.82
N ARG A 355 21.71 4.96 12.51
CA ARG A 355 21.23 3.86 11.68
C ARG A 355 22.33 3.44 10.72
N ARG A 356 22.42 2.12 10.51
CA ARG A 356 23.33 1.55 9.50
C ARG A 356 22.57 1.37 8.20
N MET A 357 23.06 2.03 7.15
CA MET A 357 22.62 1.79 5.77
C MET A 357 23.64 0.88 5.10
N PHE A 358 23.16 -0.23 4.51
CA PHE A 358 24.00 -1.23 3.86
C PHE A 358 24.24 -0.90 2.40
N GLU A 359 23.23 -0.31 1.75
CA GLU A 359 23.24 0.03 0.35
C GLU A 359 22.29 1.20 0.09
N SER A 360 22.69 2.08 -0.81
CA SER A 360 21.89 3.23 -1.22
C SER A 360 22.25 3.64 -2.64
N ASP A 361 21.30 3.60 -3.59
CA ASP A 361 21.55 3.88 -5.00
C ASP A 361 20.32 4.40 -5.74
N ILE A 362 20.55 4.97 -6.94
CA ILE A 362 19.50 5.29 -7.92
C ILE A 362 19.58 4.28 -9.05
N VAL A 363 18.56 3.47 -9.20
CA VAL A 363 18.53 2.35 -10.15
C VAL A 363 17.47 2.61 -11.22
N GLU A 364 17.83 2.39 -12.49
CA GLU A 364 16.88 2.42 -13.61
C GLU A 364 16.05 1.13 -13.61
N VAL A 365 14.75 1.25 -13.81
CA VAL A 365 13.87 0.08 -13.98
C VAL A 365 14.01 -0.40 -15.42
N SER A 366 14.67 -1.53 -15.61
CA SER A 366 14.78 -2.17 -16.91
C SER A 366 13.44 -2.76 -17.36
N GLY A 367 13.13 -2.69 -18.65
CA GLY A 367 11.96 -3.37 -19.22
C GLY A 367 10.61 -2.72 -18.87
N VAL A 368 10.56 -1.42 -18.62
CA VAL A 368 9.29 -0.69 -18.36
C VAL A 368 8.31 -0.86 -19.53
N GLU A 369 8.80 -1.02 -20.74
CA GLU A 369 7.98 -1.29 -21.94
C GLU A 369 7.35 -2.68 -21.90
N THR A 370 8.04 -3.65 -21.31
CA THR A 370 7.52 -4.99 -21.03
C THR A 370 7.19 -5.07 -19.55
N ALA A 371 6.06 -4.53 -19.18
CA ALA A 371 5.65 -4.39 -17.77
C ALA A 371 5.57 -5.72 -16.99
N LEU A 372 5.69 -6.86 -17.67
CA LEU A 372 5.53 -8.19 -17.10
C LEU A 372 6.67 -9.12 -17.56
N PRO A 373 7.83 -9.09 -16.88
CA PRO A 373 8.98 -9.91 -17.25
C PRO A 373 8.71 -11.41 -17.33
N HIS A 374 7.75 -11.94 -16.56
CA HIS A 374 7.39 -13.36 -16.59
C HIS A 374 6.80 -13.80 -17.94
N LEU A 375 6.18 -12.87 -18.70
CA LEU A 375 5.68 -13.17 -20.05
C LEU A 375 6.79 -13.37 -21.08
N LEU A 376 8.04 -13.03 -20.76
CA LEU A 376 9.20 -13.32 -21.60
C LEU A 376 9.63 -14.79 -21.50
N ASN A 377 9.17 -15.54 -20.49
CA ASN A 377 9.39 -16.96 -20.37
C ASN A 377 8.69 -17.72 -21.50
N GLU A 378 9.38 -18.68 -22.10
CA GLU A 378 8.86 -19.50 -23.21
C GLU A 378 7.54 -20.20 -22.86
N GLU A 379 7.33 -20.56 -21.59
CA GLU A 379 6.10 -21.18 -21.08
C GLU A 379 4.85 -20.31 -21.27
N PHE A 380 5.00 -18.99 -21.34
CA PHE A 380 3.90 -18.04 -21.52
C PHE A 380 3.78 -17.52 -22.96
N GLN A 381 4.72 -17.90 -23.84
CA GLN A 381 4.73 -17.47 -25.23
C GLN A 381 3.97 -18.46 -26.13
N PRO A 382 3.16 -17.97 -27.10
CA PRO A 382 2.61 -18.86 -28.12
C PRO A 382 3.72 -19.45 -28.96
N SER A 383 3.62 -20.72 -29.30
CA SER A 383 4.62 -21.47 -30.07
C SER A 383 4.94 -20.87 -31.45
N SER A 384 4.14 -19.92 -31.91
CA SER A 384 4.27 -19.23 -33.20
C SER A 384 5.10 -17.94 -33.14
N LEU A 385 5.46 -17.45 -31.94
CA LEU A 385 6.29 -16.24 -31.82
C LEU A 385 7.76 -16.63 -31.86
N SER A 386 8.39 -16.43 -33.01
CA SER A 386 9.86 -16.36 -33.08
C SER A 386 10.37 -15.18 -32.28
N PRO A 387 11.51 -15.29 -31.58
CA PRO A 387 12.07 -14.17 -30.86
C PRO A 387 12.36 -13.03 -31.85
N ALA A 388 11.50 -12.02 -31.85
CA ALA A 388 11.71 -10.83 -32.64
C ALA A 388 12.94 -10.11 -32.11
N THR A 389 13.96 -9.98 -32.93
CA THR A 389 15.15 -9.19 -32.71
C THR A 389 14.75 -7.72 -32.62
N THR A 390 14.46 -7.26 -31.43
CA THR A 390 14.18 -5.84 -31.18
C THR A 390 15.49 -5.08 -31.05
N THR A 391 16.04 -4.70 -32.17
CA THR A 391 17.07 -3.65 -32.27
C THR A 391 16.36 -2.31 -32.48
N SER A 392 15.96 -1.63 -31.43
CA SER A 392 15.71 -0.20 -31.50
C SER A 392 16.52 0.53 -30.43
N THR A 393 17.60 1.16 -30.87
CA THR A 393 18.52 2.02 -30.10
C THR A 393 17.92 3.41 -29.79
N ARG A 394 16.61 3.61 -29.91
CA ARG A 394 15.97 4.85 -29.45
C ARG A 394 15.72 4.74 -27.96
N GLU A 395 16.36 5.62 -27.20
CA GLU A 395 16.03 5.79 -25.79
C GLU A 395 14.57 6.23 -25.67
N ASN A 396 13.76 5.37 -25.08
CA ASN A 396 12.34 5.66 -24.88
C ASN A 396 12.14 6.41 -23.56
N PHE A 397 11.46 7.54 -23.63
CA PHE A 397 11.05 8.32 -22.47
C PHE A 397 9.50 8.30 -22.35
N PRO A 398 8.98 8.39 -21.11
CA PRO A 398 9.67 8.55 -19.83
C PRO A 398 10.36 7.25 -19.35
N LYS A 399 11.58 7.37 -18.82
CA LYS A 399 12.25 6.31 -18.06
C LYS A 399 11.70 6.30 -16.63
N VAL A 400 11.77 5.15 -15.98
CA VAL A 400 11.42 5.00 -14.57
C VAL A 400 12.68 4.64 -13.77
N TYR A 401 12.85 5.29 -12.65
CA TYR A 401 13.91 5.04 -11.68
C TYR A 401 13.34 4.76 -10.31
N TYR A 402 14.13 4.14 -9.45
CA TYR A 402 13.85 4.11 -8.02
C TYR A 402 15.11 4.40 -7.21
N PHE A 403 14.92 5.12 -6.12
CA PHE A 403 15.89 5.18 -5.05
C PHE A 403 15.79 3.88 -4.26
N HIS A 404 16.87 3.09 -4.26
CA HIS A 404 17.01 1.87 -3.49
C HIS A 404 17.75 2.17 -2.19
N VAL A 405 17.23 1.67 -1.07
CA VAL A 405 17.93 1.77 0.21
C VAL A 405 17.67 0.52 1.05
N ARG A 406 18.77 0.00 1.62
CA ARG A 406 18.79 -1.14 2.53
C ARG A 406 19.39 -0.70 3.85
N GLY A 407 18.76 -1.05 4.96
CA GLY A 407 19.25 -0.67 6.28
C GLY A 407 18.71 -1.56 7.39
N SER A 408 19.38 -1.54 8.53
CA SER A 408 18.99 -2.32 9.71
C SER A 408 17.63 -1.89 10.27
N ALA A 409 17.39 -0.59 10.30
CA ALA A 409 16.15 0.03 10.73
C ALA A 409 16.07 1.46 10.19
N PHE A 410 14.87 2.04 10.23
CA PHE A 410 14.63 3.40 9.79
C PHE A 410 13.87 4.19 10.84
N LEU A 411 14.18 5.49 10.91
CA LEU A 411 13.47 6.46 11.74
C LEU A 411 12.18 6.93 11.08
N TRP A 412 11.32 7.58 11.84
CA TRP A 412 10.06 8.11 11.31
C TRP A 412 10.30 9.12 10.18
N HIS A 413 9.70 8.90 9.03
CA HIS A 413 9.85 9.68 7.80
C HIS A 413 11.28 9.70 7.20
N GLN A 414 12.22 8.88 7.69
CA GLN A 414 13.64 8.97 7.30
C GLN A 414 13.81 8.90 5.78
N ILE A 415 13.24 7.90 5.12
CA ILE A 415 13.42 7.70 3.67
C ILE A 415 12.83 8.86 2.88
N ARG A 416 11.68 9.36 3.27
CA ARG A 416 11.05 10.54 2.63
C ARG A 416 11.91 11.80 2.78
N CYS A 417 12.62 11.96 3.90
CA CYS A 417 13.60 13.03 4.09
C CYS A 417 14.82 12.85 3.18
N MET A 418 15.37 11.64 3.10
CA MET A 418 16.51 11.31 2.24
C MET A 418 16.17 11.61 0.78
N VAL A 419 15.01 11.15 0.30
CA VAL A 419 14.54 11.39 -1.08
C VAL A 419 14.31 12.87 -1.37
N ALA A 420 13.79 13.64 -0.42
CA ALA A 420 13.59 15.08 -0.60
C ALA A 420 14.92 15.82 -0.84
N VAL A 421 15.99 15.40 -0.16
CA VAL A 421 17.34 15.95 -0.37
C VAL A 421 17.88 15.50 -1.73
N LEU A 422 17.71 14.21 -2.10
CA LEU A 422 18.12 13.70 -3.42
C LEU A 422 17.43 14.43 -4.57
N PHE A 423 16.13 14.73 -4.46
CA PHE A 423 15.44 15.52 -5.48
C PHE A 423 15.94 16.96 -5.57
N ALA A 424 16.34 17.58 -4.46
CA ALA A 424 16.96 18.90 -4.50
C ALA A 424 18.32 18.85 -5.21
N VAL A 425 19.10 17.80 -5.00
CA VAL A 425 20.36 17.56 -5.73
C VAL A 425 20.09 17.31 -7.21
N GLY A 426 19.17 16.40 -7.55
CA GLY A 426 18.82 16.08 -8.93
C GLY A 426 18.29 17.25 -9.74
N GLN A 427 17.65 18.23 -9.09
CA GLN A 427 17.21 19.48 -9.72
C GLN A 427 18.32 20.55 -9.82
N GLY A 428 19.53 20.26 -9.34
CA GLY A 428 20.63 21.24 -9.28
C GLY A 428 20.36 22.41 -8.33
N LEU A 429 19.50 22.19 -7.32
CA LEU A 429 19.19 23.18 -6.27
C LEU A 429 20.15 23.09 -5.09
N GLU A 430 20.73 21.92 -4.86
CA GLU A 430 21.76 21.64 -3.85
C GLU A 430 22.90 20.84 -4.49
N ASP A 431 24.08 20.93 -3.91
CA ASP A 431 25.24 20.11 -4.29
C ASP A 431 25.17 18.75 -3.57
N PRO A 432 25.68 17.63 -4.14
CA PRO A 432 25.73 16.34 -3.47
C PRO A 432 26.38 16.32 -2.09
N SER A 433 27.31 17.27 -1.79
CA SER A 433 27.93 17.43 -0.46
C SER A 433 26.96 17.92 0.62
N ILE A 434 25.75 18.34 0.27
CA ILE A 434 24.72 18.70 1.25
C ILE A 434 24.42 17.53 2.21
N ILE A 435 24.55 16.28 1.73
CA ILE A 435 24.30 15.10 2.53
C ILE A 435 25.36 14.96 3.62
N ASP A 436 26.64 15.11 3.29
CA ASP A 436 27.74 15.06 4.27
C ASP A 436 27.53 16.10 5.36
N ARG A 437 27.12 17.32 4.97
CA ARG A 437 26.85 18.41 5.90
C ARG A 437 25.66 18.13 6.83
N LEU A 438 24.59 17.52 6.30
CA LEU A 438 23.42 17.18 7.10
C LEU A 438 23.65 15.95 8.00
N LEU A 439 24.60 15.07 7.65
CA LEU A 439 25.05 13.95 8.50
C LEU A 439 26.03 14.40 9.58
N ASP A 440 26.76 15.51 9.39
CA ASP A 440 27.59 16.11 10.41
C ASP A 440 26.73 16.87 11.44
N VAL A 441 26.29 16.16 12.46
CA VAL A 441 25.43 16.69 13.52
C VAL A 441 26.15 17.63 14.47
N THR A 442 27.46 17.71 14.39
CA THR A 442 28.26 18.67 15.19
C THR A 442 28.14 20.06 14.59
N SER A 443 28.25 20.17 13.26
CA SER A 443 28.07 21.43 12.53
C SER A 443 26.60 21.80 12.34
N GLU A 444 25.72 20.81 12.14
CA GLU A 444 24.29 20.99 11.89
C GLU A 444 23.45 20.16 12.88
N PRO A 445 23.32 20.62 14.14
CA PRO A 445 22.67 19.85 15.21
C PRO A 445 21.15 19.76 15.06
N ARG A 446 20.53 20.53 14.16
CA ARG A 446 19.08 20.64 13.97
C ARG A 446 18.70 20.54 12.51
N ARG A 447 17.67 19.75 12.22
CA ARG A 447 17.14 19.59 10.88
C ARG A 447 16.63 20.92 10.31
N PRO A 448 17.04 21.31 9.07
CA PRO A 448 16.40 22.39 8.34
C PRO A 448 14.95 22.07 7.99
N SER A 449 14.09 23.09 7.90
CA SER A 449 12.67 22.94 7.57
C SER A 449 12.45 22.75 6.06
N TYR A 450 12.97 21.65 5.47
CA TYR A 450 12.65 21.26 4.10
C TYR A 450 11.40 20.36 4.05
N VAL A 451 10.72 20.39 2.92
CA VAL A 451 9.49 19.62 2.68
C VAL A 451 9.85 18.14 2.44
N LEU A 452 9.04 17.24 2.93
CA LEU A 452 9.21 15.80 2.74
C LEU A 452 8.82 15.38 1.34
N ALA A 453 9.46 14.35 0.80
CA ALA A 453 9.01 13.71 -0.42
C ALA A 453 7.61 13.09 -0.24
N ASN A 454 6.83 13.03 -1.32
CA ASN A 454 5.50 12.44 -1.31
C ASN A 454 5.56 10.97 -0.85
N GLU A 455 4.54 10.52 -0.15
CA GLU A 455 4.48 9.16 0.41
C GLU A 455 4.12 8.08 -0.60
N THR A 456 3.29 8.41 -1.60
CA THR A 456 2.68 7.43 -2.50
C THR A 456 3.68 6.57 -3.28
N PRO A 457 4.81 7.13 -3.81
CA PRO A 457 5.78 6.33 -4.54
C PRO A 457 6.70 5.46 -3.65
N LEU A 458 6.60 5.58 -2.32
CA LEU A 458 7.42 4.81 -1.39
C LEU A 458 6.84 3.42 -1.17
N VAL A 459 7.70 2.41 -1.23
CA VAL A 459 7.34 1.00 -1.03
C VAL A 459 8.32 0.34 -0.07
N LEU A 460 7.82 -0.25 1.01
CA LEU A 460 8.58 -1.24 1.79
C LEU A 460 8.70 -2.51 0.92
N TRP A 461 9.87 -2.69 0.32
CA TRP A 461 10.08 -3.70 -0.70
C TRP A 461 10.22 -5.10 -0.12
N ASN A 462 11.03 -5.24 0.92
CA ASN A 462 11.25 -6.52 1.59
C ASN A 462 11.71 -6.35 3.03
N CYS A 463 11.49 -7.39 3.85
CA CYS A 463 12.00 -7.56 5.20
C CYS A 463 12.76 -8.89 5.24
N LEU A 464 13.99 -8.89 5.75
CA LEU A 464 14.85 -10.07 5.79
C LEU A 464 15.12 -10.50 7.23
N PHE A 465 15.15 -11.80 7.41
CA PHE A 465 15.36 -12.50 8.68
C PHE A 465 16.51 -13.51 8.51
N PRO A 466 17.75 -13.09 8.30
CA PRO A 466 18.87 -13.97 8.07
C PRO A 466 19.11 -14.86 9.29
N ARG A 467 19.43 -16.15 9.05
CA ARG A 467 19.80 -17.12 10.10
C ARG A 467 21.14 -16.76 10.72
N ASP A 468 22.09 -16.38 9.87
CA ASP A 468 23.41 -15.90 10.27
C ASP A 468 23.52 -14.40 10.04
N LEU A 469 23.94 -13.67 11.07
CA LEU A 469 24.12 -12.21 11.03
C LEU A 469 25.38 -11.80 10.27
N ASP A 470 26.36 -12.71 10.21
CA ASP A 470 27.64 -12.50 9.57
C ASP A 470 27.66 -12.97 8.10
N ASP A 471 26.57 -13.61 7.64
CA ASP A 471 26.41 -14.01 6.23
C ASP A 471 26.40 -12.79 5.31
N PRO A 472 27.41 -12.61 4.45
CA PRO A 472 27.48 -11.48 3.52
C PRO A 472 26.38 -11.53 2.45
N THR A 473 25.80 -12.70 2.15
CA THR A 473 24.72 -12.85 1.17
C THR A 473 23.39 -12.40 1.73
N ARG A 474 23.24 -12.39 3.07
CA ARG A 474 22.02 -11.98 3.80
C ARG A 474 20.75 -12.58 3.22
N THR A 475 20.78 -13.87 2.94
CA THR A 475 19.60 -14.59 2.47
C THR A 475 18.55 -14.64 3.57
N ASP A 476 17.28 -14.64 3.18
CA ASP A 476 16.17 -14.79 4.13
C ASP A 476 16.23 -16.20 4.76
N GLY A 477 16.31 -16.26 6.08
CA GLY A 477 16.35 -17.53 6.82
C GLY A 477 14.97 -18.12 7.09
N MET A 478 13.89 -17.47 6.68
CA MET A 478 12.52 -17.97 6.83
C MET A 478 12.15 -18.87 5.65
N GLU A 479 11.56 -20.01 5.96
CA GLU A 479 11.05 -20.96 4.97
C GLU A 479 9.63 -20.56 4.60
N TRP A 480 9.50 -19.73 3.57
CA TRP A 480 8.23 -19.24 3.10
C TRP A 480 7.54 -20.23 2.17
N VAL A 481 6.29 -20.58 2.48
CA VAL A 481 5.37 -21.28 1.59
C VAL A 481 4.50 -20.24 0.90
N TYR A 482 4.73 -20.05 -0.40
CA TYR A 482 3.99 -19.07 -1.20
C TYR A 482 2.63 -19.61 -1.67
N VAL A 483 1.74 -18.69 -2.03
CA VAL A 483 0.44 -19.06 -2.62
C VAL A 483 0.66 -19.93 -3.87
N GLY A 484 0.09 -21.12 -3.87
CA GLY A 484 0.21 -22.11 -4.93
C GLY A 484 1.23 -23.23 -4.65
N GLU A 485 2.04 -23.11 -3.61
CA GLU A 485 2.97 -24.17 -3.17
C GLU A 485 2.35 -25.08 -2.10
N ASP A 486 1.34 -24.57 -1.38
CA ASP A 486 0.67 -25.25 -0.25
C ASP A 486 -0.50 -26.17 -0.65
N SER A 487 -0.93 -26.13 -1.91
CA SER A 487 -2.08 -26.90 -2.35
C SER A 487 -2.12 -27.09 -3.86
N ALA A 488 -2.96 -28.03 -4.31
CA ALA A 488 -3.25 -28.29 -5.73
C ALA A 488 -3.79 -27.08 -6.53
N LEU A 489 -3.99 -25.93 -5.88
CA LEU A 489 -4.43 -24.70 -6.55
C LEU A 489 -3.23 -23.87 -6.97
N ASN A 490 -2.97 -23.93 -8.26
CA ASN A 490 -1.97 -23.11 -8.91
C ASN A 490 -2.23 -21.60 -8.68
N ALA A 491 -1.16 -20.83 -8.47
CA ALA A 491 -1.20 -19.37 -8.40
C ALA A 491 -1.87 -18.74 -9.64
N HIS A 492 -1.87 -19.42 -10.79
CA HIS A 492 -2.44 -19.01 -12.09
C HIS A 492 -3.87 -19.51 -12.33
N GLY A 493 -4.51 -20.26 -11.42
CA GLY A 493 -5.87 -20.76 -11.58
C GLY A 493 -6.94 -19.65 -11.58
N ALA A 494 -8.18 -20.01 -11.88
CA ALA A 494 -9.33 -19.09 -12.00
C ALA A 494 -9.61 -18.24 -10.75
N SER A 495 -9.12 -18.65 -9.58
CA SER A 495 -9.16 -17.87 -8.34
C SER A 495 -7.74 -17.65 -7.79
N GLY A 496 -6.73 -17.75 -8.64
CA GLY A 496 -5.33 -17.63 -8.28
C GLY A 496 -4.92 -16.17 -8.04
N LEU A 497 -3.90 -15.99 -7.23
CA LEU A 497 -3.38 -14.66 -6.89
C LEU A 497 -2.92 -13.88 -8.13
N VAL A 498 -2.29 -14.56 -9.10
CA VAL A 498 -1.81 -13.95 -10.35
C VAL A 498 -2.98 -13.38 -11.16
N GLY A 499 -4.12 -14.09 -11.24
CA GLY A 499 -5.31 -13.59 -11.92
C GLY A 499 -5.82 -12.27 -11.31
N HIS A 500 -5.94 -12.22 -9.98
CA HIS A 500 -6.36 -11.00 -9.27
C HIS A 500 -5.37 -9.84 -9.46
N MET A 501 -4.06 -10.12 -9.42
CA MET A 501 -3.05 -9.09 -9.66
C MET A 501 -3.05 -8.60 -11.11
N TRP A 502 -3.33 -9.51 -12.06
CA TRP A 502 -3.49 -9.16 -13.46
C TRP A 502 -4.65 -8.21 -13.70
N GLU A 503 -5.82 -8.46 -13.09
CA GLU A 503 -6.98 -7.57 -13.19
C GLU A 503 -6.64 -6.16 -12.72
N GLN A 504 -6.02 -6.04 -11.55
CA GLN A 504 -5.58 -4.75 -11.01
C GLN A 504 -4.53 -4.05 -11.89
N TRP A 505 -3.57 -4.81 -12.41
CA TRP A 505 -2.56 -4.26 -13.31
C TRP A 505 -3.22 -3.77 -14.60
N ARG A 506 -4.12 -4.56 -15.19
CA ARG A 506 -4.78 -4.22 -16.45
C ARG A 506 -5.64 -2.97 -16.34
N GLU A 507 -6.38 -2.83 -15.25
CA GLU A 507 -7.16 -1.62 -14.96
C GLU A 507 -6.26 -0.37 -14.98
N ARG A 508 -5.20 -0.38 -14.20
CA ARG A 508 -4.26 0.74 -14.11
C ARG A 508 -3.49 0.98 -15.41
N LYS A 509 -3.20 -0.08 -16.15
CA LYS A 509 -2.54 0.04 -17.46
C LYS A 509 -3.46 0.70 -18.50
N MET A 510 -4.75 0.46 -18.45
CA MET A 510 -5.72 1.15 -19.31
C MET A 510 -5.83 2.63 -18.93
N ASP A 511 -5.86 2.97 -17.64
CA ASP A 511 -5.87 4.35 -17.17
C ASP A 511 -4.61 5.10 -17.63
N GLU A 512 -3.44 4.48 -17.49
CA GLU A 512 -2.14 5.02 -17.96
C GLU A 512 -2.19 5.27 -19.47
N LEU A 513 -2.64 4.29 -20.25
CA LEU A 513 -2.70 4.38 -21.71
C LEU A 513 -3.60 5.54 -22.16
N LEU A 514 -4.80 5.64 -21.59
CA LEU A 514 -5.76 6.70 -21.92
C LEU A 514 -5.21 8.08 -21.52
N ALA A 515 -4.61 8.18 -20.33
CA ALA A 515 -3.98 9.42 -19.88
C ALA A 515 -2.80 9.83 -20.78
N ALA A 516 -1.96 8.88 -21.20
CA ALA A 516 -0.84 9.12 -22.11
C ALA A 516 -1.31 9.60 -23.49
N GLN A 517 -2.35 8.98 -24.06
CA GLN A 517 -2.94 9.40 -25.33
C GLN A 517 -3.53 10.82 -25.25
N LEU A 518 -4.27 11.12 -24.18
CA LEU A 518 -4.81 12.45 -23.96
C LEU A 518 -3.71 13.50 -23.81
N LEU A 519 -2.66 13.20 -23.03
CA LEU A 519 -1.51 14.08 -22.87
C LEU A 519 -0.83 14.35 -24.21
N GLY A 520 -0.64 13.33 -25.06
CA GLY A 520 -0.06 13.46 -26.40
C GLY A 520 -0.88 14.39 -27.29
N ILE A 521 -2.21 14.25 -27.28
CA ILE A 521 -3.13 15.12 -28.02
C ILE A 521 -2.99 16.57 -27.56
N VAL A 522 -3.03 16.81 -26.24
CA VAL A 522 -2.96 18.16 -25.66
C VAL A 522 -1.60 18.80 -25.93
N ALA A 523 -0.51 18.06 -25.80
CA ALA A 523 0.85 18.56 -26.05
C ALA A 523 1.05 18.98 -27.50
N THR A 524 0.46 18.28 -28.48
CA THR A 524 0.54 18.63 -29.89
C THR A 524 -0.36 19.81 -30.27
N GLN A 525 -1.50 19.99 -29.60
CA GLN A 525 -2.42 21.13 -29.84
C GLN A 525 -1.82 22.47 -29.40
N ALA A 526 -1.00 22.49 -28.37
CA ALA A 526 -0.37 23.72 -27.87
C ALA A 526 0.49 24.42 -28.93
N ASP A 527 1.13 23.68 -29.84
CA ASP A 527 1.90 24.25 -30.95
C ASP A 527 1.02 24.91 -32.01
N LEU A 528 -0.21 24.46 -32.18
CA LEU A 528 -1.16 25.04 -33.13
C LEU A 528 -1.67 26.40 -32.64
N SER A 529 -1.93 26.55 -31.34
CA SER A 529 -2.40 27.81 -30.74
C SER A 529 -1.38 28.93 -30.86
N ARG A 530 -0.09 28.64 -30.88
CA ARG A 530 1.01 29.61 -31.12
C ARG A 530 1.03 30.14 -32.54
N ARG A 531 0.68 29.31 -33.52
CA ARG A 531 0.57 29.77 -34.92
C ARG A 531 -0.60 30.73 -35.11
N LEU A 532 -1.64 30.58 -34.29
CA LEU A 532 -2.84 31.39 -34.38
C LEU A 532 -2.76 32.70 -33.58
N ASN A 533 -1.87 32.78 -32.58
CA ASN A 533 -1.68 34.01 -31.80
C ASN A 533 -0.18 34.36 -31.61
N PRO A 534 0.47 34.97 -32.61
CA PRO A 534 1.89 35.35 -32.54
C PRO A 534 2.20 36.38 -31.43
N LYS A 535 1.19 37.07 -30.89
CA LYS A 535 1.32 38.10 -29.83
C LYS A 535 1.15 37.51 -28.42
N ALA A 536 0.83 36.22 -28.28
CA ALA A 536 0.74 35.60 -26.96
C ALA A 536 2.11 35.67 -26.26
N PRO A 537 2.13 35.88 -24.94
CA PRO A 537 3.39 35.89 -24.18
C PRO A 537 4.17 34.61 -24.43
N ARG A 538 5.42 34.76 -24.87
CA ARG A 538 6.29 33.64 -25.28
C ARG A 538 6.93 32.91 -24.12
N TYR A 539 6.73 33.36 -22.90
CA TYR A 539 7.41 32.82 -21.72
C TYR A 539 6.40 32.40 -20.66
N ALA A 540 6.58 31.21 -20.15
CA ALA A 540 5.99 30.87 -18.86
C ALA A 540 6.59 31.81 -17.80
N PRO A 541 5.79 32.32 -16.84
CA PRO A 541 6.36 33.11 -15.77
C PRO A 541 7.51 32.33 -15.13
N ALA A 542 8.63 33.04 -14.89
CA ALA A 542 9.85 32.46 -14.32
C ALA A 542 9.67 32.07 -12.83
N SER A 543 8.67 31.25 -12.54
CA SER A 543 8.53 30.63 -11.22
C SER A 543 9.36 29.36 -11.17
N LEU A 544 10.30 29.32 -10.25
CA LEU A 544 11.07 28.12 -9.99
C LEU A 544 10.11 27.01 -9.52
N LYS A 545 10.21 25.86 -10.15
CA LYS A 545 9.47 24.66 -9.79
C LYS A 545 10.33 23.78 -8.89
N ALA A 546 9.77 23.26 -7.82
CA ALA A 546 10.39 22.29 -6.94
C ALA A 546 9.60 20.98 -6.99
N PHE A 547 10.27 19.91 -7.38
CA PHE A 547 9.73 18.56 -7.40
C PHE A 547 9.98 17.86 -6.06
N GLU A 548 8.94 17.29 -5.50
CA GLU A 548 8.95 16.62 -4.20
C GLU A 548 8.39 15.18 -4.32
N GLY A 549 8.45 14.59 -5.52
CA GLY A 549 8.03 13.21 -5.77
C GLY A 549 6.52 12.99 -5.91
N GLY A 550 5.71 14.05 -5.88
CA GLY A 550 4.26 13.97 -6.09
C GLY A 550 3.87 14.11 -7.56
N ASN A 551 2.56 14.03 -7.84
CA ASN A 551 2.02 14.18 -9.20
C ASN A 551 2.14 15.59 -9.76
N ARG A 552 2.43 16.57 -8.92
CA ARG A 552 2.59 17.98 -9.30
C ARG A 552 3.83 18.57 -8.65
N GLU A 553 4.55 19.37 -9.41
CA GLU A 553 5.60 20.23 -8.91
C GLU A 553 5.02 21.41 -8.11
N ARG A 554 5.76 21.89 -7.12
CA ARG A 554 5.40 23.07 -6.35
C ARG A 554 6.07 24.31 -6.94
N SER A 555 5.29 25.35 -7.28
CA SER A 555 5.84 26.62 -7.63
C SER A 555 6.42 27.33 -6.41
N VAL A 556 7.69 27.74 -6.50
CA VAL A 556 8.38 28.52 -5.47
C VAL A 556 8.94 29.78 -6.11
N GLY A 557 8.79 30.93 -5.47
CA GLY A 557 9.28 32.20 -6.03
C GLY A 557 10.81 32.18 -6.17
N LYS A 558 11.52 31.94 -5.05
CA LYS A 558 12.98 31.81 -5.00
C LYS A 558 13.34 30.61 -4.14
N TYR A 559 14.27 29.80 -4.61
CA TYR A 559 14.80 28.71 -3.80
C TYR A 559 15.64 29.24 -2.66
N VAL A 560 15.36 28.78 -1.46
CA VAL A 560 16.19 29.03 -0.28
C VAL A 560 17.02 27.78 -0.03
N PRO A 561 18.36 27.84 -0.09
CA PRO A 561 19.23 26.70 0.21
C PRO A 561 18.88 26.05 1.55
N MET A 562 18.99 24.73 1.64
CA MET A 562 18.51 23.96 2.80
C MET A 562 19.13 24.48 4.10
N LEU A 563 20.42 24.75 4.10
CA LEU A 563 21.13 25.21 5.30
C LEU A 563 20.81 26.67 5.70
N LYS A 564 20.15 27.43 4.81
CA LYS A 564 19.65 28.79 5.12
C LYS A 564 18.19 28.79 5.59
N LYS A 565 17.53 27.63 5.57
CA LYS A 565 16.15 27.51 6.06
C LYS A 565 16.11 27.56 7.60
N PRO A 566 14.97 27.96 8.18
CA PRO A 566 14.76 27.86 9.63
C PRO A 566 15.00 26.43 10.11
N ARG A 567 15.53 26.29 11.33
CA ARG A 567 15.77 24.98 11.97
C ARG A 567 14.52 24.52 12.71
N LEU A 568 14.25 23.24 12.65
CA LEU A 568 13.23 22.60 13.48
C LEU A 568 13.74 22.41 14.91
N ALA A 569 12.83 22.06 15.82
CA ALA A 569 13.18 21.78 17.21
C ALA A 569 14.24 20.69 17.31
N SER A 570 15.17 20.84 18.25
CA SER A 570 16.11 19.79 18.62
C SER A 570 15.40 18.60 19.27
N PRO A 571 16.03 17.42 19.38
CA PRO A 571 15.46 16.30 20.13
C PRO A 571 15.04 16.66 21.54
N SER A 572 15.91 17.36 22.30
CA SER A 572 15.61 17.82 23.65
C SER A 572 14.41 18.75 23.73
N GLU A 573 14.35 19.76 22.85
CA GLU A 573 13.18 20.65 22.78
C GLU A 573 11.89 19.94 22.44
N ALA A 574 11.94 18.92 21.56
CA ALA A 574 10.78 18.12 21.19
C ALA A 574 10.29 17.25 22.36
N TYR A 575 11.23 16.67 23.13
CA TYR A 575 10.93 15.87 24.32
C TYR A 575 10.35 16.73 25.44
N ASP A 576 10.93 17.91 25.71
CA ASP A 576 10.43 18.86 26.70
C ASP A 576 9.02 19.36 26.35
N LYS A 577 8.77 19.65 25.07
CA LYS A 577 7.44 20.02 24.58
C LYS A 577 6.40 18.94 24.82
N GLU A 578 6.76 17.67 24.63
CA GLU A 578 5.86 16.56 24.85
C GLU A 578 5.62 16.30 26.35
N ALA A 579 6.67 16.41 27.17
CA ALA A 579 6.57 16.32 28.63
C ALA A 579 5.64 17.40 29.19
N LYS A 580 5.76 18.64 28.73
CA LYS A 580 4.86 19.76 29.12
C LYS A 580 3.41 19.50 28.74
N LYS A 581 3.13 18.89 27.59
CA LYS A 581 1.75 18.49 27.22
C LYS A 581 1.15 17.46 28.18
N LYS A 582 1.99 16.62 28.77
CA LYS A 582 1.59 15.60 29.75
C LYS A 582 1.61 16.11 31.19
N GLY A 583 1.84 17.41 31.40
CA GLY A 583 1.81 18.06 32.74
C GLY A 583 3.14 17.98 33.52
N PHE A 584 4.26 17.61 32.87
CA PHE A 584 5.57 17.59 33.49
C PHE A 584 6.37 18.87 33.14
N GLU A 585 7.30 19.26 33.96
CA GLU A 585 8.14 20.45 33.72
C GLU A 585 9.02 20.31 32.47
N ASN A 586 9.66 19.16 32.33
CA ASN A 586 10.56 18.82 31.22
C ASN A 586 10.68 17.31 31.08
N ALA A 587 11.41 16.86 30.05
CA ALA A 587 11.60 15.45 29.73
C ALA A 587 12.30 14.67 30.86
N ALA A 588 13.29 15.27 31.51
CA ALA A 588 14.03 14.64 32.62
C ALA A 588 13.11 14.40 33.84
N HIS A 589 12.26 15.35 34.19
CA HIS A 589 11.26 15.18 35.25
C HIS A 589 10.25 14.06 34.89
N MET A 590 9.77 14.04 33.66
CA MET A 590 8.87 12.95 33.20
C MET A 590 9.54 11.58 33.29
N GLN A 591 10.82 11.46 32.91
CA GLN A 591 11.58 10.20 33.00
C GLN A 591 11.76 9.76 34.45
N ALA A 592 12.11 10.67 35.35
CA ALA A 592 12.28 10.38 36.77
C ALA A 592 10.98 9.82 37.37
N VAL A 593 9.85 10.49 37.13
CA VAL A 593 8.54 10.03 37.64
C VAL A 593 8.13 8.69 37.06
N VAL A 594 8.36 8.45 35.74
CA VAL A 594 8.06 7.17 35.12
C VAL A 594 8.94 6.04 35.66
N ALA A 595 10.25 6.31 35.85
CA ALA A 595 11.18 5.34 36.43
C ALA A 595 10.80 5.00 37.87
N GLN A 596 10.42 5.99 38.68
CA GLN A 596 9.95 5.78 40.04
C GLN A 596 8.70 4.91 40.10
N ARG A 597 7.68 5.23 39.27
CA ARG A 597 6.43 4.42 39.21
C ARG A 597 6.70 2.98 38.74
N LYS A 598 7.66 2.78 37.82
CA LYS A 598 8.04 1.46 37.37
C LYS A 598 8.71 0.66 38.50
N ALA A 599 9.64 1.28 39.24
CA ALA A 599 10.29 0.65 40.39
C ALA A 599 9.27 0.29 41.50
N GLU A 600 8.32 1.18 41.77
CA GLU A 600 7.22 0.92 42.71
C GLU A 600 6.32 -0.25 42.28
N ALA A 601 6.00 -0.33 40.97
CA ALA A 601 5.20 -1.44 40.42
C ALA A 601 5.97 -2.78 40.44
N GLU A 602 7.27 -2.77 40.14
CA GLU A 602 8.14 -3.95 40.22
C GLU A 602 8.31 -4.44 41.66
N ALA A 603 8.42 -3.52 42.64
CA ALA A 603 8.46 -3.84 44.05
C ALA A 603 7.14 -4.47 44.53
N ALA A 604 5.99 -3.86 44.16
CA ALA A 604 4.67 -4.40 44.50
C ALA A 604 4.43 -5.80 43.92
N ALA A 605 4.82 -6.02 42.66
CA ALA A 605 4.71 -7.33 42.02
C ALA A 605 5.61 -8.38 42.71
N SER A 606 6.79 -7.99 43.16
CA SER A 606 7.69 -8.86 43.91
C SER A 606 7.12 -9.24 45.27
N GLU A 607 6.49 -8.29 45.97
CA GLU A 607 5.81 -8.54 47.25
C GLU A 607 4.59 -9.47 47.08
N GLU A 608 3.81 -9.30 46.02
CA GLU A 608 2.68 -10.20 45.72
C GLU A 608 3.15 -11.63 45.47
N VAL A 609 4.22 -11.82 44.71
CA VAL A 609 4.82 -13.14 44.45
C VAL A 609 5.36 -13.75 45.76
N GLU A 610 6.04 -12.96 46.60
CA GLU A 610 6.55 -13.45 47.88
C GLU A 610 5.42 -13.82 48.86
N GLN A 611 4.31 -13.06 48.88
CA GLN A 611 3.14 -13.40 49.66
C GLN A 611 2.41 -14.65 49.14
N ALA A 612 2.30 -14.81 47.82
CA ALA A 612 1.74 -16.02 47.20
C ALA A 612 2.55 -17.27 47.54
N VAL A 613 3.88 -17.17 47.51
CA VAL A 613 4.78 -18.28 47.91
C VAL A 613 4.64 -18.60 49.41
N LYS A 614 4.51 -17.61 50.28
CA LYS A 614 4.31 -17.80 51.70
C LYS A 614 2.95 -18.45 52.01
N ASN A 615 1.91 -18.04 51.29
CA ASN A 615 0.56 -18.62 51.45
C ASN A 615 0.45 -20.05 50.90
N GLY A 616 1.09 -20.35 49.77
CA GLY A 616 1.14 -21.69 49.17
C GLY A 616 1.99 -22.70 49.96
N SER A 617 2.91 -22.23 50.82
CA SER A 617 3.69 -23.11 51.73
C SER A 617 2.94 -23.47 53.05
N VAL A 618 1.82 -22.84 53.32
CA VAL A 618 0.98 -23.12 54.52
C VAL A 618 -0.10 -24.17 54.23
N GLU A 619 -0.55 -24.32 53.00
CA GLU A 619 -1.54 -25.36 52.62
C GLU A 619 -0.96 -26.76 52.41
N GLY A 620 0.37 -26.93 52.42
CA GLY A 620 1.04 -28.22 52.25
C GLY A 620 1.44 -28.95 53.56
N LYS A 621 0.98 -28.47 54.74
CA LYS A 621 1.25 -29.08 56.05
C LYS A 621 -0.01 -29.13 56.94
N ALA A 622 -1.07 -29.74 56.49
CA ALA A 622 -2.19 -30.18 57.32
C ALA A 622 -2.67 -31.59 56.88
#